data_7d9c619bbaec1114004db17a59f55f6c
#
_entry.id   7d9c619bbaec1114004db17a59f55f6c
#
_cell.length_a   1.000
_cell.length_b   1.000
_cell.length_c   1.000
_cell.angle_alpha   90.00
_cell.angle_beta   90.00
_cell.angle_gamma   90.00
#
_symmetry.space_group_name_H-M   'P 1'
#
loop_
_entity.id
_entity.type
_entity.pdbx_description
1 polymer ?
#
loop_
_entity_poly.entity_id
_entity_poly.type
_entity_poly.pdbx_seq_one_letter_code
_entity_poly.pdbx_strand_id
1 'polypeptide(L)'
;MKSELLPFEPYGPQQFISSDELRELEKDIKTTAVNSLAASANFQRGGRATAKRYLQSFFKERYVNYAKFISKPMQARESCSRLSPYLAWGNLSVREVYQEAKSIRRTAMNKRAIDAFTSRLRWQAHFIQKFEMECIMEKASINKGYHKLKKDISLQYQEAWK
;
A
#
# COMPACT_ATOMS: atom_id res chain seq x y z
N MET A 1 -5.90 -19.40 -18.08
CA MET A 1 -4.42 -19.37 -18.08
C MET A 1 -3.97 -18.95 -16.69
N LYS A 2 -3.31 -19.85 -15.93
CA LYS A 2 -2.61 -19.47 -14.70
C LYS A 2 -1.31 -18.80 -15.15
N SER A 3 -1.24 -17.48 -15.15
CA SER A 3 0.03 -16.81 -15.32
C SER A 3 0.91 -17.16 -14.11
N GLU A 4 1.93 -17.97 -14.32
CA GLU A 4 2.97 -18.14 -13.31
C GLU A 4 3.62 -16.78 -13.10
N LEU A 5 3.48 -16.26 -11.89
CA LEU A 5 4.18 -15.04 -11.50
C LEU A 5 5.69 -15.34 -11.54
N LEU A 6 6.40 -14.65 -12.40
CA LEU A 6 7.87 -14.72 -12.40
C LEU A 6 8.40 -14.43 -10.99
N PRO A 7 9.47 -15.13 -10.57
CA PRO A 7 10.13 -14.83 -9.31
C PRO A 7 10.49 -13.34 -9.21
N PHE A 8 10.40 -12.77 -8.02
CA PHE A 8 10.93 -11.44 -7.78
C PHE A 8 12.45 -11.55 -7.68
N GLU A 9 13.13 -10.95 -8.64
CA GLU A 9 14.58 -10.76 -8.58
C GLU A 9 14.88 -9.29 -8.24
N PRO A 10 15.67 -9.02 -7.21
CA PRO A 10 16.09 -7.65 -6.93
C PRO A 10 16.96 -7.15 -8.08
N TYR A 11 16.86 -5.89 -8.41
CA TYR A 11 17.73 -5.25 -9.39
C TYR A 11 19.20 -5.39 -8.96
N GLY A 12 20.06 -5.76 -9.90
CA GLY A 12 21.50 -5.80 -9.67
C GLY A 12 22.10 -4.40 -9.49
N PRO A 13 23.28 -4.28 -8.87
CA PRO A 13 23.94 -2.99 -8.63
C PRO A 13 24.14 -2.14 -9.90
N GLN A 14 24.30 -2.78 -11.05
CA GLN A 14 24.51 -2.11 -12.35
C GLN A 14 23.25 -1.39 -12.88
N GLN A 15 22.10 -1.62 -12.30
CA GLN A 15 20.82 -1.03 -12.72
C GLN A 15 20.47 0.24 -11.93
N PHE A 16 21.32 0.63 -11.01
CA PHE A 16 21.14 1.86 -10.25
C PHE A 16 22.10 2.94 -10.76
N ILE A 17 21.63 4.18 -10.71
CA ILE A 17 22.48 5.35 -10.95
C ILE A 17 23.67 5.29 -9.99
N SER A 18 24.88 5.48 -10.47
CA SER A 18 26.06 5.54 -9.63
C SER A 18 25.99 6.73 -8.67
N SER A 19 26.76 6.67 -7.57
CA SER A 19 26.81 7.78 -6.62
C SER A 19 27.32 9.08 -7.24
N ASP A 20 28.15 9.00 -8.26
CA ASP A 20 28.71 10.16 -8.95
C ASP A 20 27.70 10.77 -9.92
N GLU A 21 26.97 9.96 -10.70
CA GLU A 21 25.85 10.41 -11.52
C GLU A 21 24.74 11.05 -10.67
N LEU A 22 24.47 10.50 -9.49
CA LEU A 22 23.50 11.08 -8.57
C LEU A 22 23.94 12.48 -8.08
N ARG A 23 25.22 12.64 -7.74
CA ARG A 23 25.80 13.94 -7.33
C ARG A 23 25.76 14.98 -8.45
N GLU A 24 25.97 14.57 -9.71
CA GLU A 24 25.83 15.46 -10.85
C GLU A 24 24.38 15.94 -11.00
N LEU A 25 23.40 15.02 -10.93
CA LEU A 25 21.98 15.37 -10.97
C LEU A 25 21.55 16.26 -9.80
N GLU A 26 22.12 16.06 -8.60
CA GLU A 26 21.84 16.89 -7.43
C GLU A 26 22.34 18.32 -7.57
N LYS A 27 23.41 18.59 -8.34
CA LYS A 27 23.90 19.96 -8.61
C LYS A 27 22.88 20.78 -9.42
N ASP A 28 22.15 20.14 -10.32
CA ASP A 28 21.16 20.81 -11.18
C ASP A 28 19.81 20.99 -10.50
N ILE A 29 19.53 20.17 -9.48
CA ILE A 29 18.32 20.30 -8.67
C ILE A 29 18.58 21.35 -7.58
N LYS A 30 18.08 22.57 -7.76
CA LYS A 30 17.96 23.54 -6.66
C LYS A 30 17.05 22.93 -5.61
N THR A 31 17.63 22.22 -4.68
CA THR A 31 16.92 21.65 -3.53
C THR A 31 16.36 22.81 -2.73
N THR A 32 15.11 23.13 -2.96
CA THR A 32 14.34 23.86 -1.97
C THR A 32 14.41 22.96 -0.73
N ALA A 33 15.14 23.43 0.28
CA ALA A 33 15.24 22.71 1.54
C ALA A 33 13.81 22.46 2.02
N VAL A 34 13.33 21.24 1.81
CA VAL A 34 12.11 20.80 2.45
C VAL A 34 12.46 20.78 3.92
N ASN A 35 12.06 21.85 4.62
CA ASN A 35 12.11 21.87 6.06
C ASN A 35 11.55 20.55 6.52
N SER A 36 12.39 19.71 7.11
CA SER A 36 11.99 18.40 7.63
C SER A 36 10.93 18.67 8.70
N LEU A 37 9.67 18.63 8.28
CA LEU A 37 8.57 18.60 9.21
C LEU A 37 8.85 17.41 10.11
N ALA A 38 9.13 17.69 11.38
CA ALA A 38 9.42 16.66 12.35
C ALA A 38 8.28 15.64 12.28
N ALA A 39 8.57 14.44 11.77
CA ALA A 39 7.57 13.43 11.57
C ALA A 39 6.94 13.11 12.93
N SER A 40 5.64 13.33 13.05
CA SER A 40 4.91 12.96 14.28
C SER A 40 5.19 11.49 14.60
N ALA A 41 5.41 11.18 15.87
CA ALA A 41 5.62 9.81 16.36
C ALA A 41 4.48 8.85 15.97
N ASN A 42 3.31 9.39 15.63
CA ASN A 42 2.14 8.62 15.22
C ASN A 42 2.19 8.14 13.75
N PHE A 43 3.11 8.67 12.93
CA PHE A 43 3.24 8.28 11.54
C PHE A 43 4.27 7.16 11.35
N GLN A 44 3.96 6.26 10.41
CA GLN A 44 4.93 5.23 10.01
C GLN A 44 6.09 5.87 9.26
N ARG A 45 7.29 5.58 9.68
CA ARG A 45 8.50 6.02 8.96
C ARG A 45 8.55 5.34 7.59
N GLY A 46 8.92 6.09 6.56
CA GLY A 46 9.10 5.59 5.21
C GLY A 46 10.30 4.67 5.06
N GLY A 47 10.52 4.23 3.82
CA GLY A 47 11.68 3.46 3.41
C GLY A 47 11.49 1.94 3.45
N ARG A 48 12.24 1.26 2.57
CA ARG A 48 12.15 -0.19 2.35
C ARG A 48 12.50 -1.02 3.59
N ALA A 49 13.51 -0.60 4.36
CA ALA A 49 13.90 -1.32 5.58
C ALA A 49 12.77 -1.36 6.61
N THR A 50 12.08 -0.23 6.80
CA THR A 50 10.91 -0.15 7.70
C THR A 50 9.75 -0.96 7.15
N ALA A 51 9.49 -0.89 5.85
CA ALA A 51 8.46 -1.67 5.17
C ALA A 51 8.65 -3.18 5.38
N LYS A 52 9.89 -3.67 5.23
CA LYS A 52 10.23 -5.09 5.49
C LYS A 52 10.01 -5.48 6.95
N ARG A 53 10.35 -4.63 7.91
CA ARG A 53 10.05 -4.91 9.33
C ARG A 53 8.54 -5.06 9.58
N TYR A 54 7.71 -4.20 8.96
CA TYR A 54 6.24 -4.33 9.04
C TYR A 54 5.75 -5.62 8.40
N LEU A 55 6.29 -6.01 7.25
CA LEU A 55 5.96 -7.25 6.56
C LEU A 55 6.31 -8.48 7.40
N GLN A 56 7.53 -8.54 7.91
CA GLN A 56 8.00 -9.64 8.75
C GLN A 56 7.19 -9.75 10.04
N SER A 57 6.96 -8.65 10.76
CA SER A 57 6.15 -8.65 11.98
C SER A 57 4.69 -9.07 11.72
N PHE A 58 4.16 -8.72 10.55
CA PHE A 58 2.83 -9.18 10.16
C PHE A 58 2.77 -10.69 10.01
N PHE A 59 3.67 -11.28 9.24
CA PHE A 59 3.68 -12.72 9.01
C PHE A 59 4.17 -13.54 10.19
N LYS A 60 4.92 -12.96 11.13
CA LYS A 60 5.35 -13.64 12.35
C LYS A 60 4.19 -13.83 13.34
N GLU A 61 3.38 -12.80 13.55
CA GLU A 61 2.43 -12.77 14.67
C GLU A 61 1.04 -12.25 14.28
N ARG A 62 0.95 -11.07 13.63
CA ARG A 62 -0.29 -10.31 13.50
C ARG A 62 -1.30 -10.93 12.54
N TYR A 63 -0.84 -11.68 11.53
CA TYR A 63 -1.71 -12.24 10.50
C TYR A 63 -2.75 -13.20 11.06
N VAL A 64 -2.48 -13.87 12.17
CA VAL A 64 -3.35 -14.92 12.75
C VAL A 64 -4.77 -14.39 12.96
N ASN A 65 -4.89 -13.16 13.41
CA ASN A 65 -6.16 -12.49 13.69
C ASN A 65 -6.65 -11.58 12.55
N TYR A 66 -5.93 -11.51 11.44
CA TYR A 66 -6.24 -10.58 10.34
C TYR A 66 -7.68 -10.72 9.84
N ALA A 67 -8.09 -11.93 9.47
CA ALA A 67 -9.44 -12.17 8.93
C ALA A 67 -10.55 -11.88 9.96
N LYS A 68 -10.27 -12.05 11.25
CA LYS A 68 -11.22 -11.81 12.34
C LYS A 68 -11.45 -10.31 12.59
N PHE A 69 -10.40 -9.51 12.43
CA PHE A 69 -10.43 -8.12 12.90
C PHE A 69 -10.34 -7.08 11.79
N ILE A 70 -10.24 -7.48 10.52
CA ILE A 70 -10.08 -6.56 9.39
C ILE A 70 -11.18 -5.48 9.30
N SER A 71 -12.39 -5.78 9.75
CA SER A 71 -13.53 -4.85 9.76
C SER A 71 -13.78 -4.18 11.12
N LYS A 72 -12.87 -4.35 12.08
CA LYS A 72 -12.99 -3.78 13.43
C LYS A 72 -11.89 -2.74 13.64
N PRO A 73 -12.19 -1.43 13.55
CA PRO A 73 -11.17 -0.37 13.49
C PRO A 73 -10.13 -0.42 14.61
N MET A 74 -10.54 -0.66 15.86
CA MET A 74 -9.61 -0.71 16.99
C MET A 74 -8.66 -1.90 16.90
N GLN A 75 -9.19 -3.10 16.73
CA GLN A 75 -8.40 -4.33 16.65
C GLN A 75 -7.61 -4.46 15.34
N ALA A 76 -8.10 -3.84 14.27
CA ALA A 76 -7.40 -3.81 12.98
C ALA A 76 -6.06 -3.08 13.07
N ARG A 77 -5.90 -2.11 13.95
CA ARG A 77 -4.61 -1.42 14.14
C ARG A 77 -3.49 -2.38 14.55
N GLU A 78 -3.80 -3.41 15.31
CA GLU A 78 -2.85 -4.42 15.78
C GLU A 78 -2.72 -5.61 14.85
N SER A 79 -3.79 -6.03 14.18
CA SER A 79 -3.85 -7.24 13.37
C SER A 79 -3.60 -7.02 11.86
N CYS A 80 -3.75 -5.80 11.34
CA CYS A 80 -3.50 -5.50 9.94
C CYS A 80 -2.02 -5.40 9.61
N SER A 81 -1.68 -5.62 8.33
CA SER A 81 -0.29 -5.57 7.85
C SER A 81 0.33 -4.18 7.93
N ARG A 82 -0.49 -3.12 7.80
CA ARG A 82 -0.08 -1.71 7.74
C ARG A 82 0.90 -1.40 6.59
N LEU A 83 0.78 -2.16 5.48
CA LEU A 83 1.66 -2.03 4.32
C LEU A 83 1.17 -1.04 3.27
N SER A 84 -0.07 -0.57 3.38
CA SER A 84 -0.67 0.31 2.36
C SER A 84 0.19 1.52 1.96
N PRO A 85 0.79 2.31 2.89
CA PRO A 85 1.65 3.42 2.50
C PRO A 85 2.92 2.94 1.77
N TYR A 86 3.49 1.82 2.16
CA TYR A 86 4.71 1.29 1.54
C TYR A 86 4.47 0.73 0.13
N LEU A 87 3.27 0.17 -0.10
CA LEU A 87 2.84 -0.27 -1.43
C LEU A 87 2.52 0.93 -2.33
N ALA A 88 1.84 1.95 -1.79
CA ALA A 88 1.50 3.15 -2.53
C ALA A 88 2.74 3.93 -2.99
N TRP A 89 3.77 4.01 -2.15
CA TRP A 89 5.02 4.71 -2.45
C TRP A 89 6.12 3.81 -3.06
N GLY A 90 5.79 2.56 -3.43
CA GLY A 90 6.73 1.66 -4.08
C GLY A 90 7.91 1.16 -3.21
N ASN A 91 7.85 1.34 -1.89
CA ASN A 91 8.88 0.80 -0.99
C ASN A 91 8.91 -0.73 -0.97
N LEU A 92 7.76 -1.35 -1.27
CA LEU A 92 7.58 -2.78 -1.52
C LEU A 92 6.70 -2.95 -2.76
N SER A 93 7.00 -3.95 -3.59
CA SER A 93 6.10 -4.30 -4.68
C SER A 93 4.99 -5.23 -4.19
N VAL A 94 3.80 -5.10 -4.80
CA VAL A 94 2.67 -6.01 -4.53
C VAL A 94 3.07 -7.46 -4.84
N ARG A 95 3.88 -7.67 -5.89
CA ARG A 95 4.40 -8.99 -6.29
C ARG A 95 5.25 -9.60 -5.18
N GLU A 96 6.21 -8.85 -4.63
CA GLU A 96 7.09 -9.29 -3.55
C GLU A 96 6.27 -9.74 -2.33
N VAL A 97 5.36 -8.88 -1.88
CA VAL A 97 4.47 -9.17 -0.74
C VAL A 97 3.58 -10.39 -0.99
N TYR A 98 3.05 -10.53 -2.19
CA TYR A 98 2.22 -11.68 -2.56
C TYR A 98 3.01 -12.99 -2.58
N GLN A 99 4.21 -12.99 -3.13
CA GLN A 99 5.09 -14.17 -3.17
C GLN A 99 5.49 -14.61 -1.77
N GLU A 100 5.83 -13.67 -0.90
CA GLU A 100 6.13 -13.96 0.51
C GLU A 100 4.91 -14.55 1.23
N ALA A 101 3.72 -13.97 1.04
CA ALA A 101 2.48 -14.51 1.58
C ALA A 101 2.22 -15.95 1.12
N LYS A 102 2.45 -16.25 -0.15
CA LYS A 102 2.31 -17.60 -0.73
C LYS A 102 3.30 -18.59 -0.13
N SER A 103 4.53 -18.17 0.11
CA SER A 103 5.55 -19.01 0.78
C SER A 103 5.11 -19.35 2.20
N ILE A 104 4.77 -18.34 2.99
CA ILE A 104 4.36 -18.50 4.39
C ILE A 104 3.08 -19.32 4.53
N ARG A 105 2.16 -19.20 3.58
CA ARG A 105 0.90 -19.97 3.59
C ARG A 105 1.11 -21.49 3.73
N ARG A 106 2.24 -22.01 3.27
CA ARG A 106 2.52 -23.46 3.31
C ARG A 106 2.61 -23.96 4.75
N THR A 107 3.20 -23.17 5.64
CA THR A 107 3.46 -23.50 7.05
C THR A 107 2.57 -22.72 8.03
N ALA A 108 1.74 -21.78 7.53
CA ALA A 108 0.93 -20.92 8.36
C ALA A 108 -0.09 -21.69 9.20
N MET A 109 -0.20 -21.35 10.48
CA MET A 109 -1.24 -21.84 11.38
C MET A 109 -2.63 -21.46 10.91
N ASN A 110 -2.81 -20.22 10.42
CA ASN A 110 -4.09 -19.73 9.92
C ASN A 110 -3.99 -19.40 8.42
N LYS A 111 -4.12 -20.43 7.58
CA LYS A 111 -4.10 -20.30 6.11
C LYS A 111 -5.22 -19.38 5.59
N ARG A 112 -6.40 -19.41 6.23
CA ARG A 112 -7.54 -18.54 5.87
C ARG A 112 -7.20 -17.05 6.03
N ALA A 113 -6.45 -16.69 7.05
CA ALA A 113 -6.01 -15.31 7.25
C ALA A 113 -5.05 -14.85 6.15
N ILE A 114 -4.12 -15.71 5.71
CA ILE A 114 -3.24 -15.42 4.57
C ILE A 114 -4.05 -15.30 3.27
N ASP A 115 -5.04 -16.18 3.05
CA ASP A 115 -5.90 -16.09 1.87
C ASP A 115 -6.73 -14.80 1.85
N ALA A 116 -7.25 -14.39 3.01
CA ALA A 116 -7.93 -13.10 3.14
C ALA A 116 -7.00 -11.91 2.83
N PHE A 117 -5.77 -11.94 3.33
CA PHE A 117 -4.76 -10.92 3.04
C PHE A 117 -4.40 -10.86 1.55
N THR A 118 -4.08 -12.00 0.94
CA THR A 118 -3.75 -12.06 -0.49
C THR A 118 -4.92 -11.68 -1.39
N SER A 119 -6.16 -11.95 -0.96
CA SER A 119 -7.36 -11.45 -1.63
C SER A 119 -7.38 -9.92 -1.68
N ARG A 120 -7.02 -9.22 -0.58
CA ARG A 120 -6.98 -7.75 -0.55
C ARG A 120 -5.91 -7.17 -1.48
N LEU A 121 -4.76 -7.82 -1.63
CA LEU A 121 -3.75 -7.40 -2.61
C LEU A 121 -4.29 -7.49 -4.05
N ARG A 122 -5.05 -8.54 -4.36
CA ARG A 122 -5.72 -8.66 -5.67
C ARG A 122 -6.81 -7.61 -5.89
N TRP A 123 -7.57 -7.27 -4.84
CA TRP A 123 -8.55 -6.18 -4.90
C TRP A 123 -7.89 -4.84 -5.21
N GLN A 124 -6.75 -4.55 -4.62
CA GLN A 124 -5.98 -3.34 -4.94
C GLN A 124 -5.63 -3.29 -6.44
N ALA A 125 -5.07 -4.36 -7.00
CA ALA A 125 -4.74 -4.44 -8.42
C ALA A 125 -6.00 -4.29 -9.30
N HIS A 126 -7.11 -4.91 -8.92
CA HIS A 126 -8.38 -4.79 -9.63
C HIS A 126 -8.88 -3.32 -9.67
N PHE A 127 -8.82 -2.60 -8.56
CA PHE A 127 -9.25 -1.20 -8.54
C PHE A 127 -8.33 -0.28 -9.35
N ILE A 128 -7.03 -0.54 -9.37
CA ILE A 128 -6.08 0.20 -10.22
C ILE A 128 -6.44 -0.02 -11.69
N GLN A 129 -6.61 -1.28 -12.12
CA GLN A 129 -7.00 -1.60 -13.50
C GLN A 129 -8.36 -1.00 -13.86
N LYS A 130 -9.32 -1.04 -12.94
CA LYS A 130 -10.63 -0.42 -13.17
C LYS A 130 -10.50 1.08 -13.38
N PHE A 131 -9.67 1.76 -12.60
CA PHE A 131 -9.41 3.19 -12.77
C PHE A 131 -8.74 3.49 -14.12
N GLU A 132 -7.76 2.69 -14.53
CA GLU A 132 -7.09 2.84 -15.83
C GLU A 132 -8.07 2.69 -17.01
N MET A 133 -9.03 1.78 -16.90
CA MET A 133 -10.05 1.56 -17.93
C MET A 133 -11.18 2.61 -17.91
N GLU A 134 -11.53 3.12 -16.75
CA GLU A 134 -12.66 4.02 -16.52
C GLU A 134 -12.21 5.28 -15.76
N CYS A 135 -11.18 5.97 -16.26
CA CYS A 135 -10.59 7.14 -15.59
C CYS A 135 -11.59 8.29 -15.34
N ILE A 136 -12.73 8.29 -16.02
CA ILE A 136 -13.82 9.25 -15.77
C ILE A 136 -14.31 9.23 -14.31
N MET A 137 -14.06 8.14 -13.58
CA MET A 137 -14.42 8.03 -12.15
C MET A 137 -13.70 9.03 -11.25
N GLU A 138 -12.62 9.64 -11.73
CA GLU A 138 -11.95 10.74 -11.04
C GLU A 138 -12.86 11.97 -10.90
N LYS A 139 -13.71 12.21 -11.90
CA LYS A 139 -14.56 13.42 -12.02
C LYS A 139 -16.04 13.14 -11.85
N ALA A 140 -16.46 11.89 -12.04
CA ALA A 140 -17.87 11.50 -12.00
C ALA A 140 -18.06 10.20 -11.21
N SER A 141 -19.23 10.02 -10.62
CA SER A 141 -19.55 8.79 -9.90
C SER A 141 -19.54 7.59 -10.82
N ILE A 142 -18.93 6.48 -10.39
CA ILE A 142 -18.94 5.19 -11.11
C ILE A 142 -20.38 4.73 -11.36
N ASN A 143 -21.23 4.86 -10.35
CA ASN A 143 -22.65 4.55 -10.47
C ASN A 143 -23.40 5.75 -11.04
N LYS A 144 -23.88 5.61 -12.27
CA LYS A 144 -24.62 6.65 -13.00
C LYS A 144 -25.87 7.13 -12.26
N GLY A 145 -26.47 6.32 -11.40
CA GLY A 145 -27.59 6.71 -10.54
C GLY A 145 -27.29 7.90 -9.63
N TYR A 146 -26.04 8.06 -9.22
CA TYR A 146 -25.62 9.20 -8.36
C TYR A 146 -25.39 10.51 -9.15
N HIS A 147 -25.35 10.50 -10.48
CA HIS A 147 -25.18 11.73 -11.27
C HIS A 147 -26.34 12.72 -11.10
N LYS A 148 -27.52 12.20 -10.85
CA LYS A 148 -28.75 13.00 -10.65
C LYS A 148 -29.04 13.33 -9.19
N LEU A 149 -28.25 12.80 -8.27
CA LEU A 149 -28.45 13.04 -6.83
C LEU A 149 -28.05 14.47 -6.49
N LYS A 150 -29.02 15.28 -6.12
CA LYS A 150 -28.77 16.59 -5.53
C LYS A 150 -28.24 16.36 -4.10
N LYS A 151 -27.08 16.91 -3.80
CA LYS A 151 -26.50 16.86 -2.48
C LYS A 151 -26.60 18.23 -1.85
N ASP A 152 -27.29 18.33 -0.74
CA ASP A 152 -27.28 19.55 0.06
C ASP A 152 -25.94 19.67 0.77
N ILE A 153 -25.31 20.82 0.61
CA ILE A 153 -24.04 21.13 1.26
C ILE A 153 -24.34 21.62 2.68
N SER A 154 -24.01 20.82 3.67
CA SER A 154 -24.05 21.24 5.06
C SER A 154 -22.69 21.79 5.50
N LEU A 155 -22.62 23.08 5.74
CA LEU A 155 -21.40 23.73 6.26
C LEU A 155 -20.97 23.15 7.60
N GLN A 156 -21.92 22.80 8.45
CA GLN A 156 -21.64 22.16 9.74
C GLN A 156 -20.88 20.84 9.58
N TYR A 157 -21.26 19.99 8.62
CA TYR A 157 -20.55 18.73 8.38
C TYR A 157 -19.20 18.95 7.72
N GLN A 158 -19.06 19.98 6.88
CA GLN A 158 -17.77 20.31 6.29
C GLN A 158 -16.77 20.82 7.35
N GLU A 159 -17.22 21.57 8.32
CA GLU A 159 -16.36 22.04 9.42
C GLU A 159 -15.99 20.93 10.39
N ALA A 160 -16.91 20.01 10.70
CA ALA A 160 -16.61 18.84 11.51
C ALA A 160 -15.60 17.88 10.87
N TRP A 161 -15.38 18.00 9.57
CA TRP A 161 -14.45 17.16 8.78
C TRP A 161 -13.04 17.74 8.69
N LYS A 162 -12.84 19.02 9.00
CA LYS A 162 -11.53 19.68 9.07
C LYS A 162 -10.82 19.42 10.39
#